data_267a0ba06b50a43d1cb7869747fccc7b
#
_entry.id   267a0ba06b50a43d1cb7869747fccc7b
#
_cell.length_a   1.000
_cell.length_b   1.000
_cell.length_c   1.000
_cell.angle_alpha   90.00
_cell.angle_beta   90.00
_cell.angle_gamma   90.00
#
_symmetry.space_group_name_H-M   'P 1'
#
loop_
_entity.id
_entity.type
_entity.pdbx_description
1 polymer ?
#
loop_
_entity_poly.entity_id
_entity_poly.type
_entity_poly.pdbx_seq_one_letter_code
_entity_poly.pdbx_strand_id
1 'polypeptide(L)'
;MSSMECSNLTITAFKKMFAAGKRFDGRGLLDHRPLEVTFEVSNCAEGSARVKLGKTEVIVGIKLTLDEPYPDSRDKGNLMVSGDLLPLASPRFESGPPKFEAIELLRLVDRAIRESHMIDLKKLVVKEGEKVWTVIIDVYPINDDGNLV
;
A
#
# COMPACT_ATOMS: atom_id res chain seq x y z
N MET A 1 3.11 -5.57 -19.77
CA MET A 1 3.85 -6.50 -18.89
C MET A 1 5.21 -6.74 -19.53
N SER A 2 6.25 -6.08 -19.01
CA SER A 2 7.62 -6.45 -19.36
C SER A 2 7.90 -7.79 -18.69
N SER A 3 7.89 -8.88 -19.45
CA SER A 3 8.35 -10.17 -18.96
C SER A 3 9.81 -10.00 -18.55
N MET A 4 10.10 -10.00 -17.27
CA MET A 4 11.48 -10.18 -16.81
C MET A 4 11.93 -11.55 -17.33
N GLU A 5 12.71 -11.55 -18.41
CA GLU A 5 13.33 -12.75 -18.93
C GLU A 5 14.40 -13.22 -17.92
N CYS A 6 14.00 -14.13 -17.04
CA CYS A 6 14.95 -14.78 -16.16
C CYS A 6 15.85 -15.71 -16.96
N SER A 7 17.17 -15.62 -16.76
CA SER A 7 18.10 -16.53 -17.42
C SER A 7 17.85 -17.98 -17.01
N ASN A 8 18.10 -18.93 -17.90
CA ASN A 8 17.95 -20.37 -17.61
C ASN A 8 18.80 -20.83 -16.40
N LEU A 9 19.93 -20.19 -16.16
CA LEU A 9 20.79 -20.44 -14.99
C LEU A 9 20.07 -20.03 -13.71
N THR A 10 19.43 -18.86 -13.70
CA THR A 10 18.66 -18.37 -12.56
C THR A 10 17.48 -19.32 -12.26
N ILE A 11 16.74 -19.74 -13.28
CA ILE A 11 15.63 -20.70 -13.14
C ILE A 11 16.12 -22.01 -12.54
N THR A 12 17.25 -22.54 -13.03
CA THR A 12 17.83 -23.79 -12.53
C THR A 12 18.30 -23.65 -11.08
N ALA A 13 18.90 -22.51 -10.70
CA ALA A 13 19.29 -22.22 -9.34
C ALA A 13 18.07 -22.20 -8.40
N PHE A 14 17.00 -21.50 -8.78
CA PHE A 14 15.75 -21.48 -8.00
C PHE A 14 15.15 -22.87 -7.80
N LYS A 15 15.08 -23.68 -8.86
CA LYS A 15 14.59 -25.06 -8.75
C LYS A 15 15.37 -25.89 -7.74
N LYS A 16 16.71 -25.77 -7.74
CA LYS A 16 17.57 -26.47 -6.78
C LYS A 16 17.33 -25.99 -5.34
N MET A 17 17.18 -24.68 -5.12
CA MET A 17 16.92 -24.14 -3.80
C MET A 17 15.55 -24.57 -3.25
N PHE A 18 14.51 -24.51 -4.06
CA PHE A 18 13.18 -24.99 -3.66
C PHE A 18 13.15 -26.48 -3.38
N ALA A 19 13.86 -27.29 -4.18
CA ALA A 19 14.02 -28.72 -3.90
C ALA A 19 14.75 -29.00 -2.59
N ALA A 20 15.65 -28.10 -2.16
CA ALA A 20 16.32 -28.15 -0.87
C ALA A 20 15.49 -27.55 0.30
N GLY A 21 14.22 -27.17 0.06
CA GLY A 21 13.33 -26.61 1.06
C GLY A 21 13.66 -25.18 1.50
N LYS A 22 14.44 -24.44 0.73
CA LYS A 22 14.89 -23.09 1.05
C LYS A 22 14.44 -22.07 0.01
N ARG A 23 14.13 -20.86 0.45
CA ARG A 23 13.91 -19.70 -0.41
C ARG A 23 15.25 -19.01 -0.74
N PHE A 24 15.22 -18.08 -1.69
CA PHE A 24 16.42 -17.36 -2.14
C PHE A 24 17.13 -16.57 -1.02
N ASP A 25 16.37 -16.08 -0.05
CA ASP A 25 16.88 -15.38 1.15
C ASP A 25 17.28 -16.30 2.30
N GLY A 26 17.29 -17.62 2.07
CA GLY A 26 17.71 -18.63 3.04
C GLY A 26 16.63 -19.09 4.02
N ARG A 27 15.43 -18.47 4.01
CA ARG A 27 14.29 -18.89 4.83
C ARG A 27 13.72 -20.23 4.36
N GLY A 28 13.03 -20.93 5.25
CA GLY A 28 12.22 -22.09 4.90
C GLY A 28 11.04 -21.72 3.98
N LEU A 29 10.42 -22.70 3.36
CA LEU A 29 9.33 -22.45 2.37
C LEU A 29 8.12 -21.77 2.98
N LEU A 30 7.81 -22.04 4.26
CA LEU A 30 6.64 -21.51 4.98
C LEU A 30 6.98 -20.34 5.92
N ASP A 31 8.27 -20.00 6.05
CA ASP A 31 8.67 -18.91 6.94
C ASP A 31 8.25 -17.57 6.37
N HIS A 32 7.56 -16.78 7.18
CA HIS A 32 7.21 -15.40 6.83
C HIS A 32 8.41 -14.47 7.02
N ARG A 33 8.44 -13.37 6.28
CA ARG A 33 9.37 -12.28 6.52
C ARG A 33 9.00 -11.60 7.85
N PRO A 34 9.97 -11.09 8.61
CA PRO A 34 9.68 -10.33 9.83
C PRO A 34 8.85 -9.10 9.48
N LEU A 35 7.77 -8.88 10.23
CA LEU A 35 6.91 -7.72 10.11
C LEU A 35 7.19 -6.78 11.28
N GLU A 36 7.53 -5.53 10.96
CA GLU A 36 7.74 -4.46 11.93
C GLU A 36 6.80 -3.31 11.59
N VAL A 37 6.11 -2.76 12.60
CA VAL A 37 5.23 -1.61 12.44
C VAL A 37 5.66 -0.53 13.43
N THR A 38 5.90 0.68 12.92
CA THR A 38 6.21 1.86 13.73
C THR A 38 5.14 2.92 13.46
N PHE A 39 4.54 3.46 14.50
CA PHE A 39 3.56 4.54 14.43
C PHE A 39 4.22 5.91 14.65
N GLU A 40 3.47 6.97 14.34
CA GLU A 40 3.88 8.36 14.56
C GLU A 40 5.19 8.75 13.84
N VAL A 41 5.31 8.33 12.58
CA VAL A 41 6.52 8.56 11.77
C VAL A 41 6.57 9.97 11.22
N SER A 42 5.43 10.61 11.03
CA SER A 42 5.30 11.95 10.43
C SER A 42 4.53 12.88 11.35
N ASN A 43 5.10 14.06 11.61
CA ASN A 43 4.45 15.13 12.37
C ASN A 43 3.49 15.97 11.52
N CYS A 44 3.45 15.75 10.20
CA CYS A 44 2.60 16.50 9.27
C CYS A 44 1.28 15.78 8.95
N ALA A 45 1.08 14.58 9.46
CA ALA A 45 -0.12 13.77 9.27
C ALA A 45 -0.84 13.59 10.61
N GLU A 46 -2.18 13.52 10.60
CA GLU A 46 -2.99 13.22 11.78
C GLU A 46 -2.75 11.80 12.30
N GLY A 47 -2.35 10.90 11.41
CA GLY A 47 -1.87 9.58 11.74
C GLY A 47 -0.84 9.13 10.73
N SER A 48 0.17 8.39 11.16
CA SER A 48 1.17 7.84 10.26
C SER A 48 1.73 6.53 10.78
N ALA A 49 2.10 5.67 9.84
CA ALA A 49 2.74 4.41 10.15
C ALA A 49 3.80 4.07 9.10
N ARG A 50 4.83 3.39 9.56
CA ARG A 50 5.87 2.78 8.74
C ARG A 50 5.81 1.28 8.94
N VAL A 51 5.65 0.55 7.85
CA VAL A 51 5.55 -0.90 7.86
C VAL A 51 6.75 -1.47 7.11
N LYS A 52 7.44 -2.41 7.73
CA LYS A 52 8.51 -3.18 7.12
C LYS A 52 8.15 -4.65 7.07
N LEU A 53 8.27 -5.24 5.91
CA LEU A 53 8.14 -6.68 5.70
C LEU A 53 9.45 -7.22 5.11
N GLY A 54 10.34 -7.64 5.98
CA GLY A 54 11.72 -7.90 5.61
C GLY A 54 12.43 -6.62 5.17
N LYS A 55 12.79 -6.51 3.89
CA LYS A 55 13.39 -5.30 3.31
C LYS A 55 12.36 -4.40 2.62
N THR A 56 11.18 -4.92 2.29
CA THR A 56 10.10 -4.09 1.73
C THR A 56 9.59 -3.14 2.80
N GLU A 57 9.46 -1.86 2.45
CA GLU A 57 9.13 -0.80 3.37
C GLU A 57 8.13 0.15 2.76
N VAL A 58 7.07 0.46 3.52
CA VAL A 58 6.00 1.36 3.12
C VAL A 58 5.74 2.37 4.23
N ILE A 59 5.55 3.64 3.87
CA ILE A 59 5.06 4.68 4.76
C ILE A 59 3.63 5.03 4.36
N VAL A 60 2.78 5.15 5.36
CA VAL A 60 1.38 5.56 5.19
C VAL A 60 1.14 6.80 6.04
N GLY A 61 0.52 7.80 5.45
CA GLY A 61 0.03 8.98 6.14
C GLY A 61 -1.49 9.09 6.04
N ILE A 62 -2.12 9.63 7.08
CA ILE A 62 -3.56 9.90 7.10
C ILE A 62 -3.76 11.39 7.33
N LYS A 63 -4.58 12.01 6.48
CA LYS A 63 -5.03 13.37 6.59
C LYS A 63 -6.54 13.43 6.71
N LEU A 64 -7.01 14.40 7.47
CA LEU A 64 -8.44 14.68 7.62
C LEU A 64 -8.74 16.09 7.08
N THR A 65 -9.69 16.16 6.17
CA THR A 65 -10.21 17.42 5.65
C THR A 65 -11.73 17.50 5.82
N LEU A 66 -12.25 18.70 5.86
CA LEU A 66 -13.68 18.92 5.95
C LEU A 66 -14.20 19.38 4.58
N ASP A 67 -14.97 18.51 3.93
CA ASP A 67 -15.44 18.70 2.56
C ASP A 67 -16.97 18.52 2.45
N GLU A 68 -17.48 18.72 1.25
CA GLU A 68 -18.86 18.37 0.92
C GLU A 68 -18.96 16.85 0.65
N PRO A 69 -20.08 16.22 1.07
CA PRO A 69 -20.30 14.81 0.75
C PRO A 69 -20.52 14.62 -0.75
N TYR A 70 -20.20 13.43 -1.25
CA TYR A 70 -20.53 13.06 -2.62
C TYR A 70 -22.05 13.08 -2.84
N PRO A 71 -22.54 13.49 -4.03
CA PRO A 71 -23.98 13.61 -4.33
C PRO A 71 -24.79 12.33 -4.14
N ASP A 72 -24.15 11.18 -4.30
CA ASP A 72 -24.70 9.83 -4.18
C ASP A 72 -24.66 9.24 -2.76
N SER A 73 -23.93 9.90 -1.84
CA SER A 73 -23.72 9.41 -0.47
C SER A 73 -23.70 10.53 0.57
N ARG A 74 -24.76 11.30 0.64
CA ARG A 74 -24.88 12.49 1.51
C ARG A 74 -24.91 12.18 3.01
N ASP A 75 -25.16 10.93 3.37
CA ASP A 75 -25.25 10.40 4.72
C ASP A 75 -23.93 9.77 5.23
N LYS A 76 -22.83 9.94 4.49
CA LYS A 76 -21.54 9.32 4.79
C LYS A 76 -20.40 10.29 4.56
N GLY A 77 -19.31 10.10 5.32
CA GLY A 77 -18.02 10.73 5.06
C GLY A 77 -17.34 10.18 3.82
N ASN A 78 -16.34 10.92 3.34
CA ASN A 78 -15.56 10.52 2.18
C ASN A 78 -14.33 9.73 2.60
N LEU A 79 -13.93 8.77 1.77
CA LEU A 79 -12.67 8.06 1.88
C LEU A 79 -11.93 8.17 0.55
N MET A 80 -10.68 8.59 0.60
CA MET A 80 -9.80 8.69 -0.55
C MET A 80 -8.49 7.98 -0.23
N VAL A 81 -8.07 7.08 -1.12
CA VAL A 81 -6.76 6.42 -1.03
C VAL A 81 -5.93 6.90 -2.21
N SER A 82 -4.76 7.44 -1.91
CA SER A 82 -3.80 7.94 -2.89
C SER A 82 -2.40 7.44 -2.60
N GLY A 83 -1.49 7.67 -3.53
CA GLY A 83 -0.09 7.28 -3.41
C GLY A 83 0.55 7.08 -4.77
N ASP A 84 1.82 6.75 -4.78
CA ASP A 84 2.56 6.48 -6.00
C ASP A 84 3.75 5.55 -5.76
N LEU A 85 4.20 4.89 -6.82
CA LEU A 85 5.42 4.08 -6.86
C LEU A 85 6.59 4.95 -7.31
N LEU A 86 7.33 5.46 -6.34
CA LEU A 86 8.43 6.38 -6.60
C LEU A 86 9.72 5.65 -7.00
N PRO A 87 10.60 6.27 -7.83
CA PRO A 87 11.92 5.74 -8.16
C PRO A 87 12.79 5.47 -6.92
N LEU A 88 12.48 6.11 -5.80
CA LEU A 88 13.12 5.86 -4.51
C LEU A 88 12.96 4.42 -4.04
N ALA A 89 11.79 3.82 -4.28
CA ALA A 89 11.48 2.47 -3.81
C ALA A 89 12.14 1.38 -4.65
N SER A 90 12.28 1.60 -5.95
CA SER A 90 12.93 0.65 -6.86
C SER A 90 13.34 1.33 -8.16
N PRO A 91 14.50 0.95 -8.76
CA PRO A 91 14.94 1.46 -10.07
C PRO A 91 13.95 1.17 -11.22
N ARG A 92 13.04 0.21 -11.04
CA ARG A 92 12.01 -0.13 -12.05
C ARG A 92 10.86 0.86 -12.10
N PHE A 93 10.68 1.68 -11.06
CA PHE A 93 9.65 2.70 -11.01
C PHE A 93 10.17 3.99 -11.63
N GLU A 94 9.43 4.51 -12.59
CA GLU A 94 9.78 5.73 -13.31
C GLU A 94 8.95 6.91 -12.79
N SER A 95 9.56 8.09 -12.77
CA SER A 95 8.83 9.34 -12.50
C SER A 95 7.81 9.61 -13.60
N GLY A 96 6.63 10.07 -13.22
CA GLY A 96 5.58 10.45 -14.16
C GLY A 96 4.19 10.14 -13.62
N PRO A 97 3.16 10.17 -14.46
CA PRO A 97 1.82 9.82 -14.04
C PRO A 97 1.76 8.35 -13.57
N PRO A 98 0.89 8.03 -12.58
CA PRO A 98 0.75 6.69 -12.05
C PRO A 98 0.53 5.64 -13.13
N LYS A 99 1.38 4.62 -13.17
CA LYS A 99 1.26 3.49 -14.09
C LYS A 99 0.29 2.45 -13.53
N PHE A 100 -0.01 1.45 -14.35
CA PHE A 100 -0.95 0.38 -14.02
C PHE A 100 -0.67 -0.27 -12.66
N GLU A 101 0.59 -0.56 -12.34
CA GLU A 101 1.00 -1.18 -11.07
C GLU A 101 0.65 -0.31 -9.85
N ALA A 102 0.85 1.02 -9.94
CA ALA A 102 0.48 1.95 -8.88
C ALA A 102 -1.04 2.01 -8.70
N ILE A 103 -1.78 2.09 -9.81
CA ILE A 103 -3.24 2.12 -9.79
C ILE A 103 -3.81 0.82 -9.20
N GLU A 104 -3.25 -0.33 -9.58
CA GLU A 104 -3.67 -1.64 -9.05
C GLU A 104 -3.45 -1.73 -7.54
N LEU A 105 -2.25 -1.38 -7.06
CA LEU A 105 -1.93 -1.36 -5.64
C LEU A 105 -2.91 -0.48 -4.84
N LEU A 106 -3.11 0.76 -5.29
CA LEU A 106 -4.00 1.70 -4.59
C LEU A 106 -5.45 1.23 -4.59
N ARG A 107 -5.93 0.64 -5.68
CA ARG A 107 -7.28 0.06 -5.76
C ARG A 107 -7.45 -1.13 -4.83
N LEU A 108 -6.43 -1.98 -4.68
CA LEU A 108 -6.46 -3.09 -3.73
C LEU A 108 -6.56 -2.58 -2.30
N VAL A 109 -5.76 -1.56 -1.94
CA VAL A 109 -5.79 -0.94 -0.61
C VAL A 109 -7.14 -0.27 -0.36
N ASP A 110 -7.65 0.54 -1.30
CA ASP A 110 -8.96 1.20 -1.17
C ASP A 110 -10.08 0.19 -0.94
N ARG A 111 -10.11 -0.88 -1.74
CA ARG A 111 -11.12 -1.94 -1.59
C ARG A 111 -10.99 -2.68 -0.26
N ALA A 112 -9.77 -3.01 0.15
CA ALA A 112 -9.55 -3.67 1.44
C ALA A 112 -10.09 -2.84 2.61
N ILE A 113 -9.87 -1.53 2.59
CA ILE A 113 -10.37 -0.63 3.64
C ILE A 113 -11.90 -0.48 3.58
N ARG A 114 -12.47 -0.30 2.40
CA ARG A 114 -13.93 -0.16 2.22
C ARG A 114 -14.68 -1.43 2.58
N GLU A 115 -14.26 -2.57 2.07
CA GLU A 115 -14.93 -3.86 2.27
C GLU A 115 -14.78 -4.38 3.71
N SER A 116 -13.70 -4.03 4.40
CA SER A 116 -13.51 -4.42 5.81
C SER A 116 -14.39 -3.64 6.78
N HIS A 117 -14.97 -2.52 6.34
CA HIS A 117 -15.75 -1.61 7.20
C HIS A 117 -15.02 -1.16 8.48
N MET A 118 -13.67 -1.15 8.45
CA MET A 118 -12.87 -0.72 9.61
C MET A 118 -13.07 0.75 9.96
N ILE A 119 -13.47 1.59 8.97
CA ILE A 119 -13.82 2.99 9.15
C ILE A 119 -15.34 3.12 9.00
N ASP A 120 -16.00 3.53 10.07
CA ASP A 120 -17.42 3.84 10.06
C ASP A 120 -17.66 5.22 9.43
N LEU A 121 -17.88 5.25 8.10
CA LEU A 121 -18.08 6.48 7.35
C LEU A 121 -19.30 7.28 7.80
N LYS A 122 -20.30 6.66 8.44
CA LYS A 122 -21.47 7.39 8.95
C LYS A 122 -21.13 8.29 10.12
N LYS A 123 -20.14 7.91 10.94
CA LYS A 123 -19.65 8.73 12.05
C LYS A 123 -18.86 9.96 11.62
N LEU A 124 -18.48 10.03 10.37
CA LEU A 124 -17.71 11.14 9.80
C LEU A 124 -18.60 12.28 9.30
N VAL A 125 -19.91 12.16 9.41
CA VAL A 125 -20.87 13.20 9.02
C VAL A 125 -20.93 14.26 10.11
N VAL A 126 -20.66 15.51 9.75
CA VAL A 126 -20.80 16.68 10.64
C VAL A 126 -22.18 17.31 10.48
N LYS A 127 -22.58 17.54 9.21
CA LYS A 127 -23.91 18.02 8.85
C LYS A 127 -24.35 17.35 7.56
N GLU A 128 -25.41 16.58 7.63
CA GLU A 128 -25.89 15.79 6.51
C GLU A 128 -26.18 16.67 5.28
N GLY A 129 -25.66 16.24 4.14
CA GLY A 129 -25.78 16.94 2.87
C GLY A 129 -24.96 18.22 2.72
N GLU A 130 -24.27 18.69 3.75
CA GLU A 130 -23.47 19.92 3.70
C GLU A 130 -21.99 19.71 4.02
N LYS A 131 -21.65 19.03 5.15
CA LYS A 131 -20.26 18.86 5.60
C LYS A 131 -20.00 17.49 6.19
N VAL A 132 -18.92 16.88 5.69
CA VAL A 132 -18.43 15.59 6.16
C VAL A 132 -16.91 15.62 6.29
N TRP A 133 -16.38 14.75 7.14
CA TRP A 133 -14.95 14.48 7.16
C TRP A 133 -14.58 13.61 5.97
N THR A 134 -13.53 14.01 5.27
CA THR A 134 -12.83 13.23 4.24
C THR A 134 -11.56 12.67 4.85
N VAL A 135 -11.46 11.35 4.87
CA VAL A 135 -10.24 10.65 5.28
C VAL A 135 -9.39 10.41 4.04
N ILE A 136 -8.22 10.99 4.00
CA ILE A 136 -7.25 10.82 2.92
C ILE A 136 -6.13 9.92 3.44
N ILE A 137 -5.89 8.81 2.75
CA ILE A 137 -4.86 7.84 3.09
C ILE A 137 -3.84 7.84 1.96
N ASP A 138 -2.63 8.29 2.27
CA ASP A 138 -1.52 8.35 1.34
C ASP A 138 -0.55 7.19 1.58
N VAL A 139 -0.27 6.40 0.55
CA VAL A 139 0.57 5.20 0.63
C VAL A 139 1.79 5.37 -0.26
N TYR A 140 2.97 5.36 0.35
CA TYR A 140 4.24 5.50 -0.37
C TYR A 140 5.21 4.38 -0.02
N PRO A 141 5.47 3.45 -0.95
CA PRO A 141 6.58 2.52 -0.83
C PRO A 141 7.92 3.25 -0.83
N ILE A 142 8.79 2.88 0.11
CA ILE A 142 10.13 3.45 0.27
C ILE A 142 11.19 2.48 -0.24
N ASN A 143 10.95 1.19 -0.07
CA ASN A 143 11.80 0.13 -0.62
C ASN A 143 10.96 -1.05 -1.08
N ASP A 144 11.26 -1.55 -2.28
CA ASP A 144 10.61 -2.72 -2.85
C ASP A 144 11.60 -3.89 -2.92
N ASP A 145 11.35 -4.91 -2.11
CA ASP A 145 12.05 -6.21 -2.16
C ASP A 145 11.04 -7.36 -2.41
N GLY A 146 10.00 -7.08 -3.19
CA GLY A 146 8.84 -7.94 -3.41
C GLY A 146 7.78 -7.81 -2.31
N ASN A 147 6.58 -8.34 -2.55
CA ASN A 147 5.41 -8.27 -1.66
C ASN A 147 4.78 -6.87 -1.52
N LEU A 148 4.84 -6.03 -2.54
CA LEU A 148 4.02 -4.83 -2.61
C LEU A 148 2.61 -5.16 -3.11
N VAL A 149 2.50 -6.17 -3.96
CA VAL A 149 1.24 -6.71 -4.51
C VAL A 149 1.23 -8.23 -4.37
#